data_7b3f9302c5b43d6bf6f9f1b8a1eb1d41
#
_entry.id   7b3f9302c5b43d6bf6f9f1b8a1eb1d41
#
_cell.length_a   1.000
_cell.length_b   1.000
_cell.length_c   1.000
_cell.angle_alpha   90.00
_cell.angle_beta   90.00
_cell.angle_gamma   90.00
#
_symmetry.space_group_name_H-M   'P 1'
#
loop_
_entity.id
_entity.type
_entity.pdbx_description
1 polymer ?
#
loop_
_entity_poly.entity_id
_entity_poly.type
_entity_poly.pdbx_seq_one_letter_code
_entity_poly.pdbx_strand_id
1 'polypeptide(L)'
;EAMNKEDSTPPPQKKKFTFDRNAKGVRELLSMKFDVMDFKGPWYDAFGTPERRGVWIIWGNSGSGKTSFALQLCKYLCRFGRVAYDSMEEGACRTMQDAIRRTGMMDVNKKFLLIDNENMEELSIRLRRQKSPDIVVIDSFQYTRMNYRQYIDFKEQHKRKLLIFISHAEGQLPNGRAAKGVMYDASLKIYVEGFRAFSKGRFIGPVGYYDIVPEKARQYHGEE
;
A
#
# COMPACT_ATOMS: atom_id res chain seq x y z
N GLU A 1 -52.52 30.80 49.78
CA GLU A 1 -51.03 30.90 49.62
C GLU A 1 -50.59 29.79 48.70
N ALA A 2 -50.35 30.17 47.47
CA ALA A 2 -49.79 29.26 46.48
C ALA A 2 -48.35 29.64 46.19
N MET A 3 -47.40 28.79 46.58
CA MET A 3 -45.96 28.97 46.29
C MET A 3 -45.68 28.63 44.88
N ASN A 4 -45.22 29.59 44.07
CA ASN A 4 -44.63 29.42 42.77
C ASN A 4 -43.32 28.62 42.89
N LYS A 5 -43.24 27.43 42.27
CA LYS A 5 -41.98 26.75 42.01
C LYS A 5 -41.39 27.35 40.74
N GLU A 6 -40.31 28.11 40.87
CA GLU A 6 -39.48 28.52 39.72
C GLU A 6 -38.85 27.30 39.06
N ASP A 7 -39.13 27.16 37.79
CA ASP A 7 -38.58 26.15 36.91
C ASP A 7 -37.16 26.56 36.48
N SER A 8 -36.14 26.04 37.16
CA SER A 8 -34.74 26.34 36.89
C SER A 8 -34.19 25.34 35.86
N THR A 9 -34.55 25.51 34.59
CA THR A 9 -33.88 24.82 33.49
C THR A 9 -32.49 25.45 33.29
N PRO A 10 -31.39 24.67 33.36
CA PRO A 10 -30.05 25.22 33.11
C PRO A 10 -29.92 25.66 31.64
N PRO A 11 -29.20 26.74 31.35
CA PRO A 11 -29.05 27.25 30.02
C PRO A 11 -28.33 26.21 29.11
N PRO A 12 -28.68 26.14 27.83
CA PRO A 12 -28.07 25.16 26.90
C PRO A 12 -26.57 25.39 26.80
N GLN A 13 -25.80 24.36 27.15
CA GLN A 13 -24.36 24.38 27.00
C GLN A 13 -24.01 24.58 25.51
N LYS A 14 -23.41 25.70 25.16
CA LYS A 14 -22.86 25.98 23.84
C LYS A 14 -21.79 24.93 23.54
N LYS A 15 -22.09 24.00 22.67
CA LYS A 15 -21.09 23.07 22.10
C LYS A 15 -19.99 23.94 21.47
N LYS A 16 -18.82 24.02 22.08
CA LYS A 16 -17.63 24.59 21.44
C LYS A 16 -17.32 23.75 20.24
N PHE A 17 -17.65 24.26 19.06
CA PHE A 17 -17.14 23.68 17.81
C PHE A 17 -15.61 23.89 17.77
N THR A 18 -14.86 22.84 18.00
CA THR A 18 -13.40 22.88 17.83
C THR A 18 -13.08 22.74 16.34
N PHE A 19 -13.12 23.85 15.62
CA PHE A 19 -12.78 23.94 14.19
C PHE A 19 -11.29 23.67 13.91
N ASP A 20 -10.42 23.66 14.92
CA ASP A 20 -8.97 23.72 14.73
C ASP A 20 -8.24 22.38 14.66
N ARG A 21 -8.91 21.22 14.81
CA ARG A 21 -8.20 19.93 14.85
C ARG A 21 -7.57 19.53 13.50
N ASN A 22 -8.12 19.99 12.40
CA ASN A 22 -7.69 19.59 11.04
C ASN A 22 -6.92 20.67 10.29
N ALA A 23 -6.89 21.91 10.81
CA ALA A 23 -6.10 22.99 10.24
C ALA A 23 -4.74 23.08 10.95
N LYS A 24 -3.66 23.15 10.17
CA LYS A 24 -2.28 23.24 10.66
C LYS A 24 -1.63 24.52 10.16
N GLY A 25 -1.04 25.28 11.09
CA GLY A 25 -0.17 26.38 10.71
C GLY A 25 1.16 25.89 10.11
N VAL A 26 1.84 26.72 9.35
CA VAL A 26 3.11 26.36 8.69
C VAL A 26 4.16 25.89 9.71
N ARG A 27 4.32 26.59 10.83
CA ARG A 27 5.28 26.21 11.89
C ARG A 27 4.93 24.85 12.49
N GLU A 28 3.64 24.57 12.73
CA GLU A 28 3.16 23.29 13.25
C GLU A 28 3.46 22.17 12.25
N LEU A 29 3.12 22.37 10.98
CA LEU A 29 3.38 21.38 9.91
C LEU A 29 4.87 21.05 9.80
N LEU A 30 5.74 22.04 9.82
CA LEU A 30 7.19 21.85 9.76
C LEU A 30 7.76 21.14 10.99
N SER A 31 7.10 21.23 12.15
CA SER A 31 7.51 20.53 13.37
C SER A 31 6.98 19.10 13.48
N MET A 32 6.05 18.70 12.62
CA MET A 32 5.49 17.34 12.62
C MET A 32 6.53 16.33 12.21
N LYS A 33 6.55 15.20 12.93
CA LYS A 33 7.36 14.03 12.57
C LYS A 33 6.46 13.01 11.89
N PHE A 34 6.87 12.57 10.71
CA PHE A 34 6.20 11.52 9.96
C PHE A 34 6.89 10.18 10.18
N ASP A 35 6.08 9.12 10.28
CA ASP A 35 6.57 7.75 10.42
C ASP A 35 6.96 7.22 9.03
N VAL A 36 8.23 7.34 8.69
CA VAL A 36 8.79 6.92 7.41
C VAL A 36 9.59 5.64 7.54
N MET A 37 9.71 4.90 6.44
CA MET A 37 10.59 3.74 6.34
C MET A 37 11.94 4.19 5.80
N ASP A 38 12.99 3.98 6.58
CA ASP A 38 14.35 4.35 6.23
C ASP A 38 14.94 3.35 5.23
N PHE A 39 14.50 3.43 3.98
CA PHE A 39 15.01 2.61 2.88
C PHE A 39 16.49 2.88 2.63
N LYS A 40 17.22 1.84 2.26
CA LYS A 40 18.66 1.89 1.99
C LYS A 40 19.00 1.22 0.66
N GLY A 41 20.15 1.58 0.10
CA GLY A 41 20.69 1.00 -1.12
C GLY A 41 19.75 1.15 -2.32
N PRO A 42 19.62 0.12 -3.16
CA PRO A 42 18.79 0.19 -4.37
C PRO A 42 17.32 0.56 -4.12
N TRP A 43 16.78 0.23 -2.94
CA TRP A 43 15.42 0.58 -2.55
C TRP A 43 15.27 2.08 -2.28
N TYR A 44 16.26 2.69 -1.60
CA TYR A 44 16.33 4.14 -1.44
C TYR A 44 16.56 4.84 -2.78
N ASP A 45 17.46 4.33 -3.59
CA ASP A 45 17.77 4.89 -4.91
C ASP A 45 16.53 4.95 -5.82
N ALA A 46 15.64 3.97 -5.69
CA ALA A 46 14.40 3.94 -6.45
C ALA A 46 13.28 4.78 -5.82
N PHE A 47 13.05 4.67 -4.52
CA PHE A 47 11.81 5.09 -3.87
C PHE A 47 11.99 6.12 -2.74
N GLY A 48 13.23 6.50 -2.41
CA GLY A 48 13.49 7.40 -1.28
C GLY A 48 13.10 6.80 0.07
N THR A 49 12.46 7.59 0.91
CA THR A 49 12.00 7.21 2.25
C THR A 49 10.49 7.34 2.36
N PRO A 50 9.71 6.36 1.88
CA PRO A 50 8.25 6.45 1.88
C PRO A 50 7.66 6.34 3.27
N GLU A 51 6.48 6.89 3.46
CA GLU A 51 5.73 6.75 4.70
C GLU A 51 5.32 5.29 4.94
N ARG A 52 5.30 4.89 6.22
CA ARG A 52 4.98 3.53 6.66
C ARG A 52 3.53 3.11 6.41
N ARG A 53 2.65 4.06 6.18
CA ARG A 53 1.20 3.86 6.01
C ARG A 53 0.73 4.48 4.71
N GLY A 54 -0.44 4.08 4.27
CA GLY A 54 -1.06 4.63 3.09
C GLY A 54 -1.29 3.58 2.01
N VAL A 55 -1.35 4.03 0.77
CA VAL A 55 -1.64 3.18 -0.38
C VAL A 55 -0.52 3.29 -1.40
N TRP A 56 -0.04 2.14 -1.86
CA TRP A 56 0.83 2.00 -3.02
C TRP A 56 0.12 1.22 -4.11
N ILE A 57 0.51 1.45 -5.34
CA ILE A 57 0.07 0.66 -6.49
C ILE A 57 1.26 0.25 -7.33
N ILE A 58 1.25 -1.02 -7.75
CA ILE A 58 2.23 -1.62 -8.66
C ILE A 58 1.45 -2.10 -9.87
N TRP A 59 1.83 -1.66 -11.08
CA TRP A 59 1.17 -2.15 -12.28
C TRP A 59 2.16 -2.39 -13.42
N GLY A 60 1.78 -3.21 -14.35
CA GLY A 60 2.58 -3.56 -15.52
C GLY A 60 1.92 -4.69 -16.31
N ASN A 61 2.42 -4.93 -17.51
CA ASN A 61 1.94 -5.99 -18.38
C ASN A 61 2.34 -7.39 -17.85
N SER A 62 1.65 -8.41 -18.30
CA SER A 62 2.04 -9.79 -18.02
C SER A 62 3.49 -10.05 -18.48
N GLY A 63 4.25 -10.80 -17.68
CA GLY A 63 5.65 -11.11 -17.98
C GLY A 63 6.65 -9.97 -17.76
N SER A 64 6.22 -8.81 -17.25
CA SER A 64 7.10 -7.67 -16.98
C SER A 64 8.00 -7.84 -15.73
N GLY A 65 7.72 -8.83 -14.89
CA GLY A 65 8.43 -9.07 -13.63
C GLY A 65 7.69 -8.62 -12.37
N LYS A 66 6.39 -8.28 -12.46
CA LYS A 66 5.61 -7.78 -11.30
C LYS A 66 5.64 -8.69 -10.08
N THR A 67 5.38 -9.99 -10.25
CA THR A 67 5.36 -10.94 -9.12
C THR A 67 6.73 -11.05 -8.48
N SER A 68 7.79 -11.12 -9.27
CA SER A 68 9.17 -11.15 -8.76
C SER A 68 9.49 -9.86 -8.00
N PHE A 69 9.13 -8.71 -8.53
CA PHE A 69 9.29 -7.43 -7.85
C PHE A 69 8.51 -7.38 -6.55
N ALA A 70 7.24 -7.76 -6.57
CA ALA A 70 6.38 -7.73 -5.39
C ALA A 70 6.92 -8.60 -4.26
N LEU A 71 7.44 -9.80 -4.56
CA LEU A 71 8.04 -10.68 -3.55
C LEU A 71 9.38 -10.15 -3.03
N GLN A 72 10.23 -9.57 -3.90
CA GLN A 72 11.46 -8.90 -3.46
C GLN A 72 11.15 -7.71 -2.55
N LEU A 73 10.15 -6.91 -2.89
CA LEU A 73 9.67 -5.81 -2.08
C LEU A 73 9.12 -6.30 -0.73
N CYS A 74 8.29 -7.35 -0.72
CA CYS A 74 7.79 -7.96 0.50
C CYS A 74 8.91 -8.42 1.42
N LYS A 75 9.93 -9.07 0.86
CA LYS A 75 11.12 -9.51 1.62
C LYS A 75 11.82 -8.31 2.28
N TYR A 76 12.02 -7.24 1.54
CA TYR A 76 12.61 -6.03 2.06
C TYR A 76 11.74 -5.35 3.12
N LEU A 77 10.44 -5.25 2.87
CA LEU A 77 9.47 -4.64 3.81
C LEU A 77 9.33 -5.40 5.14
N CYS A 78 9.69 -6.67 5.19
CA CYS A 78 9.76 -7.43 6.45
C CYS A 78 10.74 -6.85 7.47
N ARG A 79 11.61 -5.93 7.07
CA ARG A 79 12.44 -5.13 7.99
C ARG A 79 11.63 -4.11 8.79
N PHE A 80 10.48 -3.69 8.26
CA PHE A 80 9.67 -2.59 8.80
C PHE A 80 8.37 -3.06 9.46
N GLY A 81 7.97 -4.30 9.24
CA GLY A 81 6.75 -4.85 9.82
C GLY A 81 6.45 -6.25 9.31
N ARG A 82 5.31 -6.78 9.71
CA ARG A 82 4.80 -8.06 9.23
C ARG A 82 4.05 -7.84 7.91
N VAL A 83 4.35 -8.66 6.93
CA VAL A 83 3.84 -8.55 5.57
C VAL A 83 2.96 -9.74 5.23
N ALA A 84 1.77 -9.47 4.72
CA ALA A 84 0.91 -10.48 4.09
C ALA A 84 0.78 -10.20 2.60
N TYR A 85 0.73 -11.26 1.82
CA TYR A 85 0.49 -11.22 0.38
C TYR A 85 -0.76 -12.05 0.07
N ASP A 86 -1.84 -11.39 -0.30
CA ASP A 86 -3.07 -12.05 -0.71
C ASP A 86 -3.02 -12.30 -2.22
N SER A 87 -2.83 -13.57 -2.57
CA SER A 87 -2.80 -14.03 -3.96
C SER A 87 -4.21 -14.39 -4.41
N MET A 88 -5.00 -13.38 -4.74
CA MET A 88 -6.40 -13.55 -5.16
C MET A 88 -6.51 -14.14 -6.56
N GLU A 89 -5.52 -13.92 -7.42
CA GLU A 89 -5.51 -14.37 -8.81
C GLU A 89 -5.02 -15.81 -8.94
N GLU A 90 -3.85 -16.11 -8.40
CA GLU A 90 -3.21 -17.40 -8.56
C GLU A 90 -3.40 -18.33 -7.35
N GLY A 91 -3.54 -17.76 -6.15
CA GLY A 91 -3.58 -18.52 -4.91
C GLY A 91 -2.25 -19.20 -4.57
N ALA A 92 -2.32 -20.22 -3.73
CA ALA A 92 -1.19 -21.07 -3.39
C ALA A 92 -0.99 -22.12 -4.50
N CYS A 93 -0.16 -21.80 -5.48
CA CYS A 93 0.12 -22.63 -6.64
C CYS A 93 1.63 -22.90 -6.82
N ARG A 94 1.97 -23.78 -7.75
CA ARG A 94 3.36 -24.16 -8.01
C ARG A 94 4.21 -22.97 -8.48
N THR A 95 3.68 -22.14 -9.36
CA THR A 95 4.38 -20.96 -9.87
C THR A 95 4.67 -19.96 -8.75
N MET A 96 3.75 -19.78 -7.82
CA MET A 96 3.97 -18.97 -6.62
C MET A 96 5.02 -19.61 -5.70
N GLN A 97 4.96 -20.92 -5.48
CA GLN A 97 5.97 -21.64 -4.69
C GLN A 97 7.37 -21.46 -5.28
N ASP A 98 7.50 -21.58 -6.60
CA ASP A 98 8.78 -21.40 -7.29
C ASP A 98 9.29 -19.96 -7.19
N ALA A 99 8.39 -18.97 -7.28
CA ALA A 99 8.73 -17.56 -7.11
C ALA A 99 9.21 -17.26 -5.68
N ILE A 100 8.52 -17.80 -4.67
CA ILE A 100 8.91 -17.71 -3.25
C ILE A 100 10.29 -18.32 -3.02
N ARG A 101 10.57 -19.47 -3.63
CA ARG A 101 11.88 -20.15 -3.54
C ARG A 101 12.98 -19.31 -4.18
N ARG A 102 12.76 -18.80 -5.40
CA ARG A 102 13.73 -17.94 -6.11
C ARG A 102 14.06 -16.67 -5.35
N THR A 103 13.09 -16.09 -4.67
CA THR A 103 13.27 -14.85 -3.89
C THR A 103 13.95 -15.13 -2.54
N GLY A 104 14.06 -16.39 -2.12
CA GLY A 104 14.63 -16.75 -0.81
C GLY A 104 13.77 -16.27 0.36
N MET A 105 12.45 -16.43 0.27
CA MET A 105 11.50 -15.95 1.27
C MET A 105 11.59 -16.69 2.62
N MET A 106 12.29 -17.83 2.67
CA MET A 106 12.57 -18.52 3.94
C MET A 106 13.31 -17.65 4.94
N ASP A 107 14.12 -16.70 4.49
CA ASP A 107 14.83 -15.76 5.37
C ASP A 107 13.88 -14.89 6.20
N VAL A 108 12.65 -14.74 5.75
CA VAL A 108 11.61 -13.90 6.38
C VAL A 108 10.36 -14.69 6.79
N ASN A 109 10.46 -16.02 6.93
CA ASN A 109 9.32 -16.92 7.17
C ASN A 109 8.46 -16.56 8.40
N LYS A 110 9.05 -15.89 9.41
CA LYS A 110 8.35 -15.45 10.62
C LYS A 110 7.59 -14.12 10.46
N LYS A 111 7.87 -13.39 9.38
CA LYS A 111 7.30 -12.05 9.12
C LYS A 111 6.50 -11.95 7.85
N PHE A 112 6.60 -12.94 6.97
CA PHE A 112 5.87 -13.02 5.71
C PHE A 112 4.79 -14.10 5.77
N LEU A 113 3.61 -13.78 5.25
CA LEU A 113 2.46 -14.68 5.16
C LEU A 113 1.89 -14.62 3.75
N LEU A 114 1.79 -15.76 3.08
CA LEU A 114 0.99 -15.90 1.86
C LEU A 114 -0.45 -16.23 2.26
N ILE A 115 -1.40 -15.46 1.77
CA ILE A 115 -2.83 -15.71 1.91
C ILE A 115 -3.34 -16.32 0.60
N ASP A 116 -4.03 -17.45 0.72
CA ASP A 116 -4.54 -18.21 -0.41
C ASP A 116 -5.96 -17.75 -0.76
N ASN A 117 -6.03 -16.69 -1.58
CA ASN A 117 -7.28 -16.21 -2.18
C ASN A 117 -8.39 -15.85 -1.16
N GLU A 118 -8.10 -14.98 -0.20
CA GLU A 118 -9.16 -14.35 0.61
C GLU A 118 -9.85 -13.24 -0.20
N ASN A 119 -11.17 -13.20 -0.15
CA ASN A 119 -11.90 -12.05 -0.70
C ASN A 119 -11.72 -10.81 0.21
N MET A 120 -12.16 -9.64 -0.28
CA MET A 120 -11.92 -8.37 0.42
C MET A 120 -12.61 -8.29 1.80
N GLU A 121 -13.73 -8.99 2.00
CA GLU A 121 -14.41 -9.05 3.29
C GLU A 121 -13.61 -9.89 4.29
N GLU A 122 -13.18 -11.08 3.89
CA GLU A 122 -12.33 -11.98 4.69
C GLU A 122 -11.00 -11.30 5.05
N LEU A 123 -10.36 -10.67 4.06
CA LEU A 123 -9.14 -9.90 4.27
C LEU A 123 -9.36 -8.75 5.26
N SER A 124 -10.46 -8.01 5.14
CA SER A 124 -10.80 -6.92 6.06
C SER A 124 -10.99 -7.43 7.50
N ILE A 125 -11.64 -8.59 7.67
CA ILE A 125 -11.78 -9.25 8.98
C ILE A 125 -10.40 -9.61 9.54
N ARG A 126 -9.52 -10.20 8.73
CA ARG A 126 -8.15 -10.55 9.12
C ARG A 126 -7.37 -9.32 9.58
N LEU A 127 -7.43 -8.24 8.83
CA LEU A 127 -6.68 -7.01 9.10
C LEU A 127 -7.13 -6.28 10.37
N ARG A 128 -8.36 -6.52 10.84
CA ARG A 128 -8.88 -5.96 12.11
C ARG A 128 -8.47 -6.74 13.34
N ARG A 129 -7.96 -7.96 13.18
CA ARG A 129 -7.51 -8.78 14.32
C ARG A 129 -6.28 -8.17 15.00
N GLN A 130 -6.18 -8.42 16.29
CA GLN A 130 -4.97 -8.10 17.04
C GLN A 130 -3.77 -8.87 16.45
N LYS A 131 -2.62 -8.21 16.34
CA LYS A 131 -1.39 -8.77 15.73
C LYS A 131 -1.54 -9.12 14.24
N SER A 132 -2.50 -8.52 13.54
CA SER A 132 -2.61 -8.64 12.08
C SER A 132 -1.40 -8.01 11.38
N PRO A 133 -1.13 -8.37 10.10
CA PRO A 133 -0.03 -7.78 9.34
C PRO A 133 -0.10 -6.24 9.28
N ASP A 134 1.07 -5.60 9.30
CA ASP A 134 1.19 -4.14 9.18
C ASP A 134 1.09 -3.69 7.72
N ILE A 135 1.54 -4.56 6.82
CA ILE A 135 1.64 -4.34 5.38
C ILE A 135 0.91 -5.48 4.68
N VAL A 136 0.04 -5.15 3.72
CA VAL A 136 -0.65 -6.14 2.92
C VAL A 136 -0.55 -5.83 1.44
N VAL A 137 -0.16 -6.83 0.66
CA VAL A 137 -0.17 -6.82 -0.80
C VAL A 137 -1.41 -7.55 -1.28
N ILE A 138 -2.12 -6.97 -2.22
CA ILE A 138 -3.35 -7.51 -2.81
C ILE A 138 -3.11 -7.69 -4.30
N ASP A 139 -3.04 -8.93 -4.75
CA ASP A 139 -2.74 -9.32 -6.12
C ASP A 139 -3.88 -10.18 -6.71
N SER A 140 -4.65 -9.62 -7.59
CA SER A 140 -4.58 -8.30 -8.19
C SER A 140 -5.84 -7.48 -7.86
N PHE A 141 -5.74 -6.16 -8.05
CA PHE A 141 -6.88 -5.26 -7.83
C PHE A 141 -8.13 -5.66 -8.64
N GLN A 142 -7.97 -6.16 -9.85
CA GLN A 142 -9.07 -6.59 -10.71
C GLN A 142 -9.89 -7.71 -10.06
N TYR A 143 -9.26 -8.60 -9.32
CA TYR A 143 -9.93 -9.71 -8.61
C TYR A 143 -10.64 -9.25 -7.34
N THR A 144 -10.36 -8.06 -6.81
CA THR A 144 -11.11 -7.50 -5.68
C THR A 144 -12.55 -7.17 -6.05
N ARG A 145 -12.81 -6.92 -7.33
CA ARG A 145 -14.09 -6.44 -7.88
C ARG A 145 -14.58 -5.12 -7.26
N MET A 146 -13.70 -4.39 -6.56
CA MET A 146 -14.07 -3.11 -5.96
C MET A 146 -14.21 -2.04 -7.03
N ASN A 147 -15.25 -1.23 -6.88
CA ASN A 147 -15.30 0.09 -7.51
C ASN A 147 -14.47 1.09 -6.67
N TYR A 148 -14.32 2.32 -7.18
CA TYR A 148 -13.51 3.33 -6.51
C TYR A 148 -14.04 3.70 -5.11
N ARG A 149 -15.36 3.75 -4.92
CA ARG A 149 -15.97 4.03 -3.61
C ARG A 149 -15.63 2.94 -2.59
N GLN A 150 -15.80 1.68 -2.99
CA GLN A 150 -15.45 0.53 -2.13
C GLN A 150 -13.97 0.51 -1.77
N TYR A 151 -13.10 0.89 -2.72
CA TYR A 151 -11.67 1.09 -2.44
C TYR A 151 -11.42 2.16 -1.37
N ILE A 152 -12.06 3.32 -1.49
CA ILE A 152 -11.94 4.39 -0.48
C ILE A 152 -12.42 3.92 0.89
N ASP A 153 -13.56 3.22 0.95
CA ASP A 153 -14.09 2.67 2.21
C ASP A 153 -13.10 1.68 2.85
N PHE A 154 -12.51 0.79 2.05
CA PHE A 154 -11.50 -0.16 2.51
C PHE A 154 -10.23 0.54 3.02
N LYS A 155 -9.73 1.53 2.28
CA LYS A 155 -8.59 2.35 2.67
C LYS A 155 -8.83 3.05 4.01
N GLU A 156 -9.98 3.67 4.21
CA GLU A 156 -10.32 4.36 5.47
C GLU A 156 -10.45 3.39 6.65
N GLN A 157 -11.03 2.22 6.45
CA GLN A 157 -11.11 1.17 7.47
C GLN A 157 -9.73 0.69 7.93
N HIS A 158 -8.75 0.69 7.04
CA HIS A 158 -7.40 0.15 7.28
C HIS A 158 -6.31 1.22 7.21
N LYS A 159 -6.61 2.48 7.48
CA LYS A 159 -5.70 3.63 7.38
C LYS A 159 -4.42 3.54 8.24
N ARG A 160 -4.37 2.62 9.18
CA ARG A 160 -3.17 2.36 10.01
C ARG A 160 -2.19 1.39 9.35
N LYS A 161 -2.54 0.84 8.19
CA LYS A 161 -1.75 -0.15 7.47
C LYS A 161 -1.16 0.44 6.21
N LEU A 162 -0.18 -0.25 5.65
CA LEU A 162 0.28 -0.03 4.30
C LEU A 162 -0.44 -1.02 3.38
N LEU A 163 -1.22 -0.49 2.44
CA LEU A 163 -1.98 -1.26 1.46
C LEU A 163 -1.28 -1.15 0.10
N ILE A 164 -0.83 -2.27 -0.44
CA ILE A 164 -0.13 -2.33 -1.73
C ILE A 164 -0.98 -3.11 -2.71
N PHE A 165 -1.54 -2.42 -3.71
CA PHE A 165 -2.34 -3.06 -4.75
C PHE A 165 -1.47 -3.37 -5.97
N ILE A 166 -1.57 -4.58 -6.47
CA ILE A 166 -1.01 -4.95 -7.78
C ILE A 166 -2.13 -4.89 -8.80
N SER A 167 -1.87 -4.32 -9.97
CA SER A 167 -2.84 -4.18 -11.05
C SER A 167 -2.25 -4.65 -12.37
N HIS A 168 -3.09 -5.22 -13.21
CA HIS A 168 -2.77 -5.39 -14.61
C HIS A 168 -2.62 -4.03 -15.28
N ALA A 169 -1.90 -3.96 -16.39
CA ALA A 169 -1.77 -2.76 -17.21
C ALA A 169 -2.61 -2.83 -18.47
N GLU A 170 -3.03 -1.66 -18.92
CA GLU A 170 -3.58 -1.40 -20.24
C GLU A 170 -2.73 -0.28 -20.86
N GLY A 171 -1.80 -0.65 -21.73
CA GLY A 171 -0.73 0.25 -22.16
C GLY A 171 0.19 0.62 -20.97
N GLN A 172 0.35 1.91 -20.74
CA GLN A 172 1.18 2.42 -19.64
C GLN A 172 0.40 2.75 -18.36
N LEU A 173 -0.89 2.47 -18.32
CA LEU A 173 -1.76 2.77 -17.17
C LEU A 173 -2.30 1.48 -16.55
N PRO A 174 -2.74 1.53 -15.28
CA PRO A 174 -3.49 0.43 -14.69
C PRO A 174 -4.77 0.13 -15.46
N ASN A 175 -5.13 -1.14 -15.55
CA ASN A 175 -6.31 -1.58 -16.28
C ASN A 175 -7.60 -1.30 -15.49
N GLY A 176 -8.53 -0.62 -16.15
CA GLY A 176 -9.84 -0.31 -15.62
C GLY A 176 -9.92 1.02 -14.87
N ARG A 177 -11.14 1.58 -14.84
CA ARG A 177 -11.39 2.91 -14.27
C ARG A 177 -11.07 2.99 -12.77
N ALA A 178 -11.44 1.96 -12.03
CA ALA A 178 -11.20 1.94 -10.58
C ALA A 178 -9.70 1.85 -10.26
N ALA A 179 -8.94 1.00 -10.96
CA ALA A 179 -7.49 0.89 -10.78
C ALA A 179 -6.75 2.19 -11.14
N LYS A 180 -7.18 2.89 -12.19
CA LYS A 180 -6.68 4.24 -12.51
C LYS A 180 -6.97 5.23 -11.38
N GLY A 181 -8.15 5.15 -10.76
CA GLY A 181 -8.49 5.94 -9.57
C GLY A 181 -7.56 5.66 -8.39
N VAL A 182 -7.26 4.39 -8.11
CA VAL A 182 -6.29 3.99 -7.09
C VAL A 182 -4.91 4.57 -7.39
N MET A 183 -4.47 4.53 -8.65
CA MET A 183 -3.19 5.12 -9.07
C MET A 183 -3.14 6.62 -8.77
N TYR A 184 -4.20 7.37 -9.04
CA TYR A 184 -4.22 8.81 -8.74
C TYR A 184 -4.17 9.09 -7.24
N ASP A 185 -4.80 8.25 -6.42
CA ASP A 185 -4.84 8.40 -4.96
C ASP A 185 -3.56 7.91 -4.26
N ALA A 186 -2.88 6.90 -4.80
CA ALA A 186 -1.71 6.27 -4.19
C ALA A 186 -0.55 7.25 -3.95
N SER A 187 0.11 7.12 -2.80
CA SER A 187 1.30 7.90 -2.46
C SER A 187 2.56 7.41 -3.17
N LEU A 188 2.69 6.10 -3.38
CA LEU A 188 3.76 5.50 -4.17
C LEU A 188 3.15 4.74 -5.35
N LYS A 189 3.63 5.05 -6.55
CA LYS A 189 3.14 4.55 -7.84
C LYS A 189 4.31 3.90 -8.55
N ILE A 190 4.21 2.60 -8.80
CA ILE A 190 5.30 1.81 -9.36
C ILE A 190 4.85 1.15 -10.65
N TYR A 191 5.44 1.59 -11.76
CA TYR A 191 5.24 0.99 -13.07
C TYR A 191 6.34 -0.03 -13.35
N VAL A 192 5.96 -1.26 -13.69
CA VAL A 192 6.89 -2.35 -13.96
C VAL A 192 6.90 -2.68 -15.45
N GLU A 193 8.03 -2.50 -16.09
CA GLU A 193 8.25 -2.81 -17.49
C GLU A 193 9.67 -3.33 -17.71
N GLY A 194 9.82 -4.40 -18.49
CA GLY A 194 11.12 -4.91 -18.86
C GLY A 194 12.02 -5.24 -17.67
N PHE A 195 11.47 -5.86 -16.63
CA PHE A 195 12.18 -6.25 -15.40
C PHE A 195 12.75 -5.06 -14.60
N ARG A 196 12.17 -3.88 -14.77
CA ARG A 196 12.51 -2.65 -14.04
C ARG A 196 11.26 -2.03 -13.43
N ALA A 197 11.35 -1.63 -12.18
CA ALA A 197 10.27 -0.98 -11.44
C ALA A 197 10.54 0.52 -11.33
N PHE A 198 9.73 1.34 -12.00
CA PHE A 198 9.87 2.80 -12.04
C PHE A 198 9.00 3.45 -10.99
N SER A 199 9.57 4.35 -10.20
CA SER A 199 8.81 5.23 -9.32
C SER A 199 8.15 6.36 -10.11
N LYS A 200 6.83 6.45 -10.05
CA LYS A 200 5.99 7.48 -10.71
C LYS A 200 5.23 8.35 -9.70
N GLY A 201 5.43 8.12 -8.41
CA GLY A 201 4.65 8.75 -7.34
C GLY A 201 5.34 9.94 -6.67
N ARG A 202 4.99 10.14 -5.40
CA ARG A 202 5.53 11.21 -4.56
C ARG A 202 6.90 10.88 -3.99
N PHE A 203 7.23 9.60 -3.88
CA PHE A 203 8.49 9.11 -3.34
C PHE A 203 9.36 8.61 -4.49
N ILE A 204 10.30 9.44 -4.90
CA ILE A 204 11.27 9.14 -5.96
C ILE A 204 12.64 9.33 -5.37
N GLY A 205 13.46 8.28 -5.41
CA GLY A 205 14.84 8.34 -4.99
C GLY A 205 15.75 8.97 -6.05
N PRO A 206 17.06 9.05 -5.79
CA PRO A 206 18.02 9.67 -6.70
C PRO A 206 18.07 9.04 -8.10
N VAL A 207 17.78 7.75 -8.21
CA VAL A 207 17.75 7.00 -9.48
C VAL A 207 16.34 6.92 -10.06
N GLY A 208 15.33 6.66 -9.19
CA GLY A 208 13.93 6.61 -9.57
C GLY A 208 13.46 5.28 -10.15
N TYR A 209 14.29 4.25 -10.15
CA TYR A 209 13.91 2.89 -10.55
C TYR A 209 14.71 1.82 -9.79
N TYR A 210 14.18 0.61 -9.82
CA TYR A 210 14.78 -0.59 -9.24
C TYR A 210 14.84 -1.71 -10.29
N ASP A 211 16.01 -2.29 -10.50
CA ASP A 211 16.20 -3.41 -11.41
C ASP A 211 15.85 -4.73 -10.72
N ILE A 212 14.78 -5.36 -11.17
CA ILE A 212 14.25 -6.61 -10.63
C ILE A 212 15.17 -7.77 -10.96
N VAL A 213 15.60 -7.82 -12.23
CA VAL A 213 16.61 -8.72 -12.77
C VAL A 213 17.56 -7.85 -13.59
N PRO A 214 18.71 -7.42 -13.03
CA PRO A 214 19.55 -6.40 -13.64
C PRO A 214 19.98 -6.70 -15.09
N GLU A 215 20.36 -7.93 -15.37
CA GLU A 215 20.77 -8.35 -16.73
C GLU A 215 19.63 -8.21 -17.74
N LYS A 216 18.44 -8.70 -17.38
CA LYS A 216 17.25 -8.59 -18.25
C LYS A 216 16.78 -7.16 -18.41
N ALA A 217 16.89 -6.35 -17.35
CA ALA A 217 16.53 -4.94 -17.39
C ALA A 217 17.45 -4.18 -18.36
N ARG A 218 18.75 -4.33 -18.24
CA ARG A 218 19.71 -3.71 -19.16
C ARG A 218 19.47 -4.13 -20.61
N GLN A 219 19.30 -5.43 -20.85
CA GLN A 219 19.01 -5.96 -22.20
C GLN A 219 17.74 -5.35 -22.79
N TYR A 220 16.64 -5.26 -21.99
CA TYR A 220 15.36 -4.72 -22.45
C TYR A 220 15.45 -3.21 -22.74
N HIS A 221 16.13 -2.46 -21.88
CA HIS A 221 16.22 -1.00 -21.98
C HIS A 221 17.38 -0.51 -22.85
N GLY A 222 18.16 -1.41 -23.45
CA GLY A 222 19.25 -1.06 -24.37
C GLY A 222 20.46 -0.41 -23.69
N GLU A 223 20.73 -0.76 -22.43
CA GLU A 223 21.89 -0.30 -21.67
C GLU A 223 23.02 -1.34 -21.77
N GLU A 224 24.23 -0.89 -22.17
CA GLU A 224 25.44 -1.72 -22.25
C GLU A 224 26.06 -2.02 -20.87
#